data_ad0dcced2dc954a21ea8de1254d14e76
#
_entry.id   ad0dcced2dc954a21ea8de1254d14e76
#
_cell.length_a   1.000
_cell.length_b   1.000
_cell.length_c   1.000
_cell.angle_alpha   90.00
_cell.angle_beta   90.00
_cell.angle_gamma   90.00
#
_symmetry.space_group_name_H-M   'P 1'
#
loop_
_entity.id
_entity.type
_entity.pdbx_description
1 polymer ?
#
loop_
_entity_poly.entity_id
_entity_poly.type
_entity_poly.pdbx_seq_one_letter_code
_entity_poly.pdbx_strand_id
1 'polypeptide(L)'
;MDYQITEKIRIGGEAFGGDRGDGIRVGAEYAFNDRSAAYHNYSFEGTDTARNSLTLGQKSDLTDKLRVYSEHRFDSRLDEKTQGQTYGIGYDFSENWTLEFDFLLGNIEQAGLGYDREAYSLSSRWRNDASDLVNRMEYRVNENLGSRQEQWVTANRFDYRINNDLIFVSKVDYSVTDDEVANVRSAKFGEVDFGLAYRPVDEDRFNVLAMYSYLYDLDPLTQMVGGCLMRRGMCSHWKASMI
;
A
#
# COMPACT_ATOMS: atom_id res chain seq x y z
N MET A 1 -9.69 -2.25 -20.71
CA MET A 1 -9.39 -1.97 -22.14
C MET A 1 -8.69 -0.63 -22.22
N ASP A 2 -7.55 -0.54 -22.91
CA ASP A 2 -6.81 0.69 -23.09
C ASP A 2 -6.77 1.03 -24.57
N TYR A 3 -7.05 2.27 -24.92
CA TYR A 3 -7.06 2.78 -26.28
C TYR A 3 -6.12 3.96 -26.41
N GLN A 4 -5.25 3.90 -27.41
CA GLN A 4 -4.43 5.02 -27.85
C GLN A 4 -5.26 5.81 -28.88
N ILE A 5 -5.74 6.99 -28.50
CA ILE A 5 -6.54 7.84 -29.41
C ILE A 5 -5.62 8.61 -30.35
N THR A 6 -4.49 9.11 -29.84
CA THR A 6 -3.43 9.76 -30.57
C THR A 6 -2.08 9.35 -29.99
N GLU A 7 -0.97 9.77 -30.62
CA GLU A 7 0.38 9.54 -30.06
C GLU A 7 0.52 10.10 -28.63
N LYS A 8 -0.29 11.11 -28.28
CA LYS A 8 -0.22 11.82 -26.99
C LYS A 8 -1.34 11.47 -26.03
N ILE A 9 -2.43 10.86 -26.49
CA ILE A 9 -3.62 10.61 -25.66
C ILE A 9 -3.89 9.12 -25.56
N ARG A 10 -3.88 8.62 -24.33
CA ARG A 10 -4.31 7.27 -23.97
C ARG A 10 -5.51 7.36 -23.03
N ILE A 11 -6.53 6.56 -23.28
CA ILE A 11 -7.66 6.39 -22.37
C ILE A 11 -7.81 4.91 -22.03
N GLY A 12 -8.23 4.63 -20.80
CA GLY A 12 -8.50 3.29 -20.32
C GLY A 12 -9.82 3.24 -19.58
N GLY A 13 -10.46 2.08 -19.61
CA GLY A 13 -11.67 1.84 -18.85
C GLY A 13 -11.87 0.37 -18.55
N GLU A 14 -12.41 0.10 -17.36
CA GLU A 14 -12.76 -1.21 -16.88
C GLU A 14 -14.10 -1.13 -16.15
N ALA A 15 -14.98 -2.08 -16.43
CA ALA A 15 -16.17 -2.32 -15.63
C ALA A 15 -16.08 -3.74 -15.08
N PHE A 16 -16.38 -3.94 -13.83
CA PHE A 16 -16.35 -5.23 -13.16
C PHE A 16 -17.60 -5.40 -12.31
N GLY A 17 -18.03 -6.64 -12.15
CA GLY A 17 -19.18 -7.01 -11.33
C GLY A 17 -19.04 -8.43 -10.83
N GLY A 18 -19.59 -8.70 -9.66
CA GLY A 18 -19.57 -10.01 -9.04
C GLY A 18 -20.01 -10.00 -7.59
N ASP A 19 -19.86 -11.11 -6.91
CA ASP A 19 -20.30 -11.30 -5.51
C ASP A 19 -19.63 -10.33 -4.51
N ARG A 20 -18.54 -9.67 -4.93
CA ARG A 20 -17.80 -8.69 -4.11
C ARG A 20 -18.16 -7.24 -4.38
N GLY A 21 -19.13 -7.00 -5.28
CA GLY A 21 -19.59 -5.67 -5.69
C GLY A 21 -19.34 -5.38 -7.17
N ASP A 22 -19.91 -4.26 -7.61
CA ASP A 22 -19.81 -3.75 -8.98
C ASP A 22 -18.97 -2.48 -8.97
N GLY A 23 -18.32 -2.19 -10.09
CA GLY A 23 -17.58 -0.95 -10.18
C GLY A 23 -17.14 -0.59 -11.58
N ILE A 24 -16.66 0.63 -11.70
CA ILE A 24 -16.05 1.15 -12.92
C ILE A 24 -14.72 1.83 -12.56
N ARG A 25 -13.77 1.73 -13.48
CA ARG A 25 -12.53 2.50 -13.47
C ARG A 25 -12.35 3.13 -14.82
N VAL A 26 -12.06 4.40 -14.85
CA VAL A 26 -11.73 5.13 -16.07
C VAL A 26 -10.50 5.99 -15.84
N GLY A 27 -9.64 6.05 -16.84
CA GLY A 27 -8.41 6.83 -16.78
C GLY A 27 -8.10 7.46 -18.12
N ALA A 28 -7.38 8.56 -18.09
CA ALA A 28 -6.76 9.13 -19.27
C ALA A 28 -5.37 9.68 -18.93
N GLU A 29 -4.49 9.61 -19.91
CA GLU A 29 -3.13 10.13 -19.85
C GLU A 29 -2.90 11.01 -21.08
N TYR A 30 -2.29 12.18 -20.84
CA TYR A 30 -1.84 13.10 -21.89
C TYR A 30 -0.33 13.27 -21.78
N ALA A 31 0.40 12.80 -22.79
CA ALA A 31 1.84 12.99 -22.91
C ALA A 31 2.15 14.39 -23.47
N PHE A 32 2.81 15.23 -22.69
CA PHE A 32 3.33 16.52 -23.17
C PHE A 32 4.48 16.30 -24.15
N ASN A 33 5.35 15.33 -23.80
CA ASN A 33 6.49 14.85 -24.56
C ASN A 33 6.81 13.41 -24.13
N ASP A 34 7.89 12.84 -24.64
CA ASP A 34 8.30 11.46 -24.37
C ASP A 34 8.67 11.17 -22.90
N ARG A 35 8.87 12.23 -22.09
CA ARG A 35 9.32 12.13 -20.70
C ARG A 35 8.32 12.66 -19.68
N SER A 36 7.27 13.34 -20.13
CA SER A 36 6.34 14.03 -19.21
C SER A 36 4.90 13.82 -19.62
N ALA A 37 4.07 13.46 -18.64
CA ALA A 37 2.65 13.24 -18.83
C ALA A 37 1.83 13.73 -17.63
N ALA A 38 0.60 14.15 -17.93
CA ALA A 38 -0.45 14.29 -16.91
C ALA A 38 -1.46 13.14 -17.08
N TYR A 39 -2.03 12.72 -15.97
CA TYR A 39 -3.03 11.65 -15.96
C TYR A 39 -4.13 11.90 -14.95
N HIS A 40 -5.27 11.30 -15.21
CA HIS A 40 -6.32 11.18 -14.21
C HIS A 40 -6.86 9.75 -14.18
N ASN A 41 -7.25 9.32 -13.00
CA ASN A 41 -7.91 8.04 -12.77
C ASN A 41 -9.12 8.28 -11.88
N TYR A 42 -10.25 7.74 -12.27
CA TYR A 42 -11.45 7.71 -11.47
C TYR A 42 -11.89 6.27 -11.26
N SER A 43 -12.23 5.91 -10.03
CA SER A 43 -12.85 4.64 -9.71
C SER A 43 -14.09 4.85 -8.86
N PHE A 44 -15.09 4.06 -9.16
CA PHE A 44 -16.29 3.88 -8.35
C PHE A 44 -16.46 2.41 -8.06
N GLU A 45 -16.65 2.06 -6.79
CA GLU A 45 -16.93 0.71 -6.33
C GLU A 45 -18.24 0.76 -5.54
N GLY A 46 -19.29 0.13 -6.12
CA GLY A 46 -20.61 -0.02 -5.51
C GLY A 46 -20.64 -1.29 -4.67
N THR A 47 -20.41 -1.14 -3.39
CA THR A 47 -20.62 -2.18 -2.37
C THR A 47 -21.57 -1.61 -1.32
N ASP A 48 -21.87 -2.34 -0.23
CA ASP A 48 -22.61 -1.81 0.91
C ASP A 48 -21.98 -0.51 1.46
N THR A 49 -20.71 -0.27 1.13
CA THR A 49 -19.97 0.97 1.42
C THR A 49 -19.40 1.54 0.13
N ALA A 50 -20.24 2.27 -0.64
CA ALA A 50 -19.80 2.90 -1.89
C ALA A 50 -18.50 3.69 -1.70
N ARG A 51 -17.53 3.45 -2.57
CA ARG A 51 -16.24 4.13 -2.58
C ARG A 51 -16.01 4.81 -3.91
N ASN A 52 -15.67 6.08 -3.85
CA ASN A 52 -15.22 6.88 -4.99
C ASN A 52 -13.76 7.28 -4.79
N SER A 53 -12.97 7.19 -5.82
CA SER A 53 -11.59 7.71 -5.82
C SER A 53 -11.32 8.46 -7.10
N LEU A 54 -10.77 9.65 -6.98
CA LEU A 54 -10.27 10.46 -8.09
C LEU A 54 -8.81 10.79 -7.84
N THR A 55 -7.95 10.44 -8.77
CA THR A 55 -6.53 10.80 -8.76
C THR A 55 -6.23 11.68 -9.97
N LEU A 56 -5.62 12.83 -9.73
CA LEU A 56 -5.09 13.73 -10.74
C LEU A 56 -3.59 13.79 -10.53
N GLY A 57 -2.80 13.48 -11.54
CA GLY A 57 -1.37 13.40 -11.39
C GLY A 57 -0.59 13.93 -12.59
N GLN A 58 0.65 14.22 -12.34
CA GLN A 58 1.67 14.47 -13.35
C GLN A 58 2.96 13.75 -12.99
N LYS A 59 3.66 13.27 -14.00
CA LYS A 59 4.94 12.59 -13.89
C LYS A 59 5.92 13.12 -14.91
N SER A 60 7.20 13.13 -14.58
CA SER A 60 8.26 13.55 -15.48
C SER A 60 9.55 12.79 -15.19
N ASP A 61 10.14 12.23 -16.24
CA ASP A 61 11.49 11.65 -16.22
C ASP A 61 12.49 12.77 -16.50
N LEU A 62 13.09 13.33 -15.45
CA LEU A 62 14.08 14.42 -15.57
C LEU A 62 15.35 13.92 -16.23
N THR A 63 15.71 12.67 -15.99
CA THR A 63 16.79 11.92 -16.66
C THR A 63 16.33 10.48 -16.88
N ASP A 64 17.16 9.64 -17.49
CA ASP A 64 16.86 8.22 -17.66
C ASP A 64 16.83 7.45 -16.33
N LYS A 65 17.30 8.07 -15.23
CA LYS A 65 17.36 7.49 -13.88
C LYS A 65 16.55 8.23 -12.84
N LEU A 66 16.18 9.48 -13.10
CA LEU A 66 15.53 10.34 -12.12
C LEU A 66 14.13 10.72 -12.60
N ARG A 67 13.12 10.33 -11.84
CA ARG A 67 11.72 10.69 -12.06
C ARG A 67 11.16 11.50 -10.90
N VAL A 68 10.22 12.37 -11.22
CA VAL A 68 9.42 13.11 -10.23
C VAL A 68 7.96 12.99 -10.58
N TYR A 69 7.11 13.03 -9.57
CA TYR A 69 5.66 13.08 -9.78
C TYR A 69 4.96 13.87 -8.69
N SER A 70 3.77 14.31 -9.01
CA SER A 70 2.83 14.81 -8.01
C SER A 70 1.43 14.30 -8.30
N GLU A 71 0.69 13.99 -7.25
CA GLU A 71 -0.67 13.48 -7.30
C GLU A 71 -1.57 14.24 -6.34
N HIS A 72 -2.79 14.56 -6.80
CA HIS A 72 -3.90 14.95 -5.95
C HIS A 72 -4.89 13.80 -5.92
N ARG A 73 -5.20 13.31 -4.75
CA ARG A 73 -6.13 12.22 -4.55
C ARG A 73 -7.30 12.63 -3.69
N PHE A 74 -8.50 12.27 -4.13
CA PHE A 74 -9.76 12.50 -3.44
C PHE A 74 -10.44 11.14 -3.30
N ASP A 75 -10.56 10.65 -2.07
CA ASP A 75 -11.30 9.44 -1.76
C ASP A 75 -12.54 9.80 -0.95
N SER A 76 -13.66 9.17 -1.27
CA SER A 76 -14.89 9.28 -0.51
C SER A 76 -15.46 7.90 -0.26
N ARG A 77 -15.73 7.62 0.98
CA ARG A 77 -16.39 6.43 1.49
C ARG A 77 -17.50 6.86 2.43
N LEU A 78 -18.45 6.00 2.78
CA LEU A 78 -19.67 6.32 3.50
C LEU A 78 -19.48 7.34 4.65
N ASP A 79 -18.49 7.12 5.51
CA ASP A 79 -18.20 7.95 6.69
C ASP A 79 -16.80 8.58 6.69
N GLU A 80 -16.11 8.50 5.55
CA GLU A 80 -14.74 8.97 5.44
C GLU A 80 -14.52 9.70 4.10
N LYS A 81 -13.94 10.88 4.20
CA LYS A 81 -13.44 11.63 3.03
C LYS A 81 -11.96 11.90 3.26
N THR A 82 -11.17 11.59 2.25
CA THR A 82 -9.74 11.87 2.27
C THR A 82 -9.38 12.72 1.07
N GLN A 83 -8.65 13.77 1.31
CA GLN A 83 -8.00 14.58 0.29
C GLN A 83 -6.51 14.60 0.58
N GLY A 84 -5.70 14.23 -0.40
CA GLY A 84 -4.25 14.19 -0.26
C GLY A 84 -3.53 14.72 -1.47
N GLN A 85 -2.37 15.28 -1.23
CA GLN A 85 -1.41 15.72 -2.25
C GLN A 85 -0.07 15.04 -1.96
N THR A 86 0.41 14.26 -2.92
CA THR A 86 1.68 13.54 -2.83
C THR A 86 2.68 14.13 -3.80
N TYR A 87 3.90 14.27 -3.36
CA TYR A 87 5.06 14.61 -4.18
C TYR A 87 6.08 13.49 -4.03
N GLY A 88 6.54 12.96 -5.15
CA GLY A 88 7.48 11.86 -5.15
C GLY A 88 8.70 12.13 -6.03
N ILE A 89 9.81 11.56 -5.62
CA ILE A 89 11.05 11.51 -6.37
C ILE A 89 11.60 10.08 -6.35
N GLY A 90 11.82 9.51 -7.53
CA GLY A 90 12.37 8.18 -7.70
C GLY A 90 13.71 8.22 -8.41
N TYR A 91 14.66 7.40 -7.97
CA TYR A 91 15.98 7.27 -8.58
C TYR A 91 16.34 5.81 -8.79
N ASP A 92 16.70 5.48 -10.04
CA ASP A 92 17.18 4.17 -10.45
C ASP A 92 18.71 4.11 -10.34
N PHE A 93 19.23 3.52 -9.26
CA PHE A 93 20.67 3.34 -9.07
C PHE A 93 21.25 2.41 -10.12
N SER A 94 20.50 1.37 -10.46
CA SER A 94 20.82 0.39 -11.50
C SER A 94 19.53 -0.14 -12.11
N GLU A 95 19.62 -0.99 -13.13
CA GLU A 95 18.48 -1.72 -13.71
C GLU A 95 17.72 -2.57 -12.68
N ASN A 96 18.39 -2.91 -11.59
CA ASN A 96 17.87 -3.81 -10.56
C ASN A 96 17.49 -3.09 -9.27
N TRP A 97 17.85 -1.83 -9.06
CA TRP A 97 17.63 -1.15 -7.78
C TRP A 97 17.07 0.26 -7.96
N THR A 98 15.88 0.45 -7.42
CA THR A 98 15.15 1.73 -7.38
C THR A 98 14.97 2.18 -5.93
N LEU A 99 15.12 3.46 -5.69
CA LEU A 99 14.78 4.15 -4.44
C LEU A 99 13.74 5.23 -4.75
N GLU A 100 12.73 5.36 -3.89
CA GLU A 100 11.67 6.36 -4.04
C GLU A 100 11.38 7.01 -2.69
N PHE A 101 11.28 8.33 -2.69
CA PHE A 101 10.90 9.14 -1.55
C PHE A 101 9.61 9.88 -1.88
N ASP A 102 8.64 9.83 -0.95
CA ASP A 102 7.36 10.52 -1.08
C ASP A 102 7.10 11.40 0.13
N PHE A 103 6.49 12.53 -0.14
CA PHE A 103 5.93 13.42 0.84
C PHE A 103 4.44 13.62 0.56
N LEU A 104 3.60 13.38 1.55
CA LEU A 104 2.15 13.53 1.48
C LEU A 104 1.66 14.57 2.46
N LEU A 105 0.83 15.47 1.96
CA LEU A 105 -0.01 16.37 2.74
C LEU A 105 -1.47 16.03 2.49
N GLY A 106 -2.28 15.91 3.52
CA GLY A 106 -3.67 15.55 3.35
C GLY A 106 -4.56 15.97 4.50
N ASN A 107 -5.86 15.86 4.24
CA ASN A 107 -6.90 16.01 5.24
C ASN A 107 -7.79 14.77 5.18
N ILE A 108 -8.14 14.25 6.35
CA ILE A 108 -9.06 13.12 6.51
C ILE A 108 -10.22 13.59 7.36
N GLU A 109 -11.42 13.48 6.83
CA GLU A 109 -12.66 13.67 7.59
C GLU A 109 -13.29 12.31 7.84
N GLN A 110 -13.41 11.92 9.10
CA GLN A 110 -14.00 10.65 9.52
C GLN A 110 -15.03 10.90 10.62
N ALA A 111 -16.27 10.48 10.38
CA ALA A 111 -17.41 10.66 11.32
C ALA A 111 -17.59 12.11 11.80
N GLY A 112 -17.33 13.10 10.92
CA GLY A 112 -17.44 14.52 11.23
C GLY A 112 -16.23 15.13 11.98
N LEU A 113 -15.17 14.35 12.20
CA LEU A 113 -13.91 14.83 12.76
C LEU A 113 -12.87 14.96 11.63
N GLY A 114 -12.29 16.14 11.53
CA GLY A 114 -11.22 16.43 10.58
C GLY A 114 -9.84 16.22 11.22
N TYR A 115 -8.91 15.61 10.45
CA TYR A 115 -7.50 15.45 10.80
C TYR A 115 -6.65 15.92 9.65
N ASP A 116 -5.64 16.71 9.94
CA ASP A 116 -4.57 16.98 9.00
C ASP A 116 -3.55 15.84 9.07
N ARG A 117 -3.07 15.40 7.91
CA ARG A 117 -2.08 14.34 7.78
C ARG A 117 -0.86 14.82 7.02
N GLU A 118 0.29 14.58 7.62
CA GLU A 118 1.59 14.63 6.94
C GLU A 118 2.22 13.25 6.96
N ALA A 119 2.80 12.82 5.83
CA ALA A 119 3.52 11.57 5.79
C ALA A 119 4.77 11.66 4.91
N TYR A 120 5.81 11.00 5.35
CA TYR A 120 7.09 10.85 4.64
C TYR A 120 7.33 9.37 4.45
N SER A 121 7.54 8.93 3.21
CA SER A 121 7.85 7.53 2.94
C SER A 121 9.13 7.37 2.14
N LEU A 122 9.85 6.31 2.45
CA LEU A 122 11.00 5.85 1.71
C LEU A 122 10.76 4.42 1.28
N SER A 123 10.77 4.19 -0.02
CA SER A 123 10.59 2.87 -0.61
C SER A 123 11.86 2.46 -1.35
N SER A 124 12.24 1.20 -1.24
CA SER A 124 13.35 0.60 -1.97
C SER A 124 12.91 -0.69 -2.62
N ARG A 125 13.20 -0.86 -3.87
CA ARG A 125 12.97 -2.11 -4.59
C ARG A 125 14.26 -2.58 -5.23
N TRP A 126 14.61 -3.82 -4.93
CA TRP A 126 15.70 -4.52 -5.59
C TRP A 126 15.18 -5.81 -6.20
N ARG A 127 15.46 -6.01 -7.49
CA ARG A 127 15.00 -7.18 -8.24
C ARG A 127 16.09 -7.71 -9.13
N ASN A 128 16.27 -9.03 -9.14
CA ASN A 128 17.05 -9.76 -10.13
C ASN A 128 16.29 -11.04 -10.53
N ASP A 129 16.93 -11.91 -11.31
CA ASP A 129 16.28 -13.14 -11.82
C ASP A 129 15.81 -14.10 -10.72
N ALA A 130 16.46 -14.09 -9.55
CA ALA A 130 16.16 -14.99 -8.44
C ALA A 130 15.43 -14.31 -7.28
N SER A 131 15.48 -12.98 -7.17
CA SER A 131 15.03 -12.28 -5.97
C SER A 131 14.23 -11.02 -6.30
N ASP A 132 13.18 -10.76 -5.51
CA ASP A 132 12.45 -9.49 -5.47
C ASP A 132 12.35 -9.05 -4.00
N LEU A 133 12.97 -7.92 -3.67
CA LEU A 133 12.94 -7.31 -2.35
C LEU A 133 12.26 -5.95 -2.46
N VAL A 134 11.21 -5.76 -1.69
CA VAL A 134 10.50 -4.48 -1.57
C VAL A 134 10.47 -4.08 -0.11
N ASN A 135 10.97 -2.89 0.18
CA ASN A 135 10.93 -2.28 1.50
C ASN A 135 10.23 -0.95 1.42
N ARG A 136 9.37 -0.65 2.39
CA ARG A 136 8.78 0.66 2.59
C ARG A 136 8.85 1.02 4.06
N MET A 137 9.28 2.22 4.34
CA MET A 137 9.23 2.83 5.66
C MET A 137 8.49 4.15 5.55
N GLU A 138 7.56 4.38 6.46
CA GLU A 138 6.72 5.57 6.47
C GLU A 138 6.62 6.13 7.89
N TYR A 139 6.82 7.43 8.01
CA TYR A 139 6.50 8.22 9.19
C TYR A 139 5.33 9.12 8.86
N ARG A 140 4.28 9.08 9.67
CA ARG A 140 3.10 9.94 9.50
C ARG A 140 2.69 10.60 10.80
N VAL A 141 2.15 11.80 10.67
CA VAL A 141 1.52 12.57 11.74
C VAL A 141 0.07 12.83 11.35
N ASN A 142 -0.85 12.53 12.25
CA ASN A 142 -2.24 12.93 12.15
C ASN A 142 -2.53 13.92 13.28
N GLU A 143 -3.02 15.10 12.95
CA GLU A 143 -3.26 16.16 13.93
C GLU A 143 -4.68 16.71 13.81
N ASN A 144 -5.31 16.97 14.96
CA ASN A 144 -6.54 17.73 15.08
C ASN A 144 -6.48 18.61 16.35
N LEU A 145 -7.57 19.33 16.65
CA LEU A 145 -7.65 20.27 17.78
C LEU A 145 -7.38 19.66 19.19
N GLY A 146 -7.31 18.36 19.32
CA GLY A 146 -7.16 17.72 20.65
C GLY A 146 -6.28 16.47 20.66
N SER A 147 -5.72 16.08 19.52
CA SER A 147 -4.90 14.87 19.40
C SER A 147 -3.81 15.07 18.35
N ARG A 148 -2.61 14.61 18.65
CA ARG A 148 -1.50 14.49 17.72
C ARG A 148 -0.95 13.09 17.80
N GLN A 149 -1.15 12.33 16.74
CA GLN A 149 -0.73 10.94 16.64
C GLN A 149 0.45 10.81 15.67
N GLU A 150 1.53 10.28 16.17
CA GLU A 150 2.71 9.93 15.37
C GLU A 150 2.74 8.42 15.13
N GLN A 151 2.97 8.05 13.88
CA GLN A 151 2.99 6.65 13.50
C GLN A 151 4.20 6.33 12.63
N TRP A 152 4.92 5.28 13.02
CA TRP A 152 5.91 4.62 12.18
C TRP A 152 5.32 3.35 11.61
N VAL A 153 5.49 3.17 10.30
CA VAL A 153 5.05 1.97 9.58
C VAL A 153 6.21 1.45 8.75
N THR A 154 6.44 0.15 8.79
CA THR A 154 7.34 -0.51 7.84
C THR A 154 6.65 -1.71 7.24
N ALA A 155 6.80 -1.90 5.93
CA ALA A 155 6.29 -3.01 5.18
C ALA A 155 7.42 -3.56 4.30
N ASN A 156 7.75 -4.83 4.50
CA ASN A 156 8.87 -5.47 3.84
C ASN A 156 8.42 -6.79 3.25
N ARG A 157 8.80 -7.03 2.01
CA ARG A 157 8.55 -8.29 1.31
C ARG A 157 9.82 -8.74 0.63
N PHE A 158 10.11 -10.02 0.76
CA PHE A 158 11.22 -10.67 0.08
C PHE A 158 10.77 -12.01 -0.49
N ASP A 159 10.90 -12.12 -1.81
CA ASP A 159 10.65 -13.34 -2.56
C ASP A 159 12.00 -13.83 -3.13
N TYR A 160 12.32 -15.10 -2.92
CA TYR A 160 13.55 -15.71 -3.41
C TYR A 160 13.28 -17.04 -4.10
N ARG A 161 13.62 -17.12 -5.38
CA ARG A 161 13.54 -18.34 -6.17
C ARG A 161 14.76 -19.22 -5.86
N ILE A 162 14.53 -20.26 -5.06
CA ILE A 162 15.59 -21.22 -4.71
C ILE A 162 15.96 -22.05 -5.93
N ASN A 163 14.96 -22.48 -6.71
CA ASN A 163 15.11 -23.13 -8.01
C ASN A 163 13.82 -22.90 -8.84
N ASN A 164 13.68 -23.59 -9.99
CA ASN A 164 12.52 -23.40 -10.87
C ASN A 164 11.18 -23.78 -10.22
N ASP A 165 11.20 -24.67 -9.24
CA ASP A 165 10.01 -25.25 -8.62
C ASP A 165 9.76 -24.71 -7.21
N LEU A 166 10.75 -24.09 -6.57
CA LEU A 166 10.69 -23.72 -5.15
C LEU A 166 11.00 -22.24 -4.96
N ILE A 167 10.05 -21.55 -4.33
CA ILE A 167 10.16 -20.13 -3.99
C ILE A 167 10.01 -19.97 -2.48
N PHE A 168 10.94 -19.27 -1.85
CA PHE A 168 10.80 -18.74 -0.51
C PHE A 168 10.15 -17.37 -0.57
N VAL A 169 9.17 -17.13 0.30
CA VAL A 169 8.49 -15.84 0.45
C VAL A 169 8.56 -15.40 1.91
N SER A 170 8.78 -14.13 2.14
CA SER A 170 8.66 -13.55 3.48
C SER A 170 8.04 -12.17 3.44
N LYS A 171 7.31 -11.86 4.51
CA LYS A 171 6.69 -10.57 4.76
C LYS A 171 6.96 -10.17 6.21
N VAL A 172 7.34 -8.93 6.43
CA VAL A 172 7.53 -8.35 7.76
C VAL A 172 6.92 -6.97 7.78
N ASP A 173 5.78 -6.85 8.46
CA ASP A 173 5.10 -5.58 8.66
C ASP A 173 5.18 -5.19 10.14
N TYR A 174 5.42 -3.93 10.38
CA TYR A 174 5.45 -3.39 11.73
C TYR A 174 4.90 -1.97 11.73
N SER A 175 4.09 -1.66 12.74
CA SER A 175 3.67 -0.29 13.01
C SER A 175 3.60 0.02 14.50
N VAL A 176 3.86 1.26 14.83
CA VAL A 176 3.69 1.80 16.19
C VAL A 176 3.07 3.18 16.06
N THR A 177 2.07 3.44 16.91
CA THR A 177 1.37 4.73 16.98
C THR A 177 1.45 5.23 18.41
N ASP A 178 1.95 6.43 18.58
CA ASP A 178 2.01 7.14 19.85
C ASP A 178 1.10 8.38 19.79
N ASP A 179 0.33 8.64 20.86
CA ASP A 179 -0.43 9.86 21.03
C ASP A 179 0.41 10.80 21.90
N GLU A 180 0.91 11.89 21.31
CA GLU A 180 1.78 12.84 22.00
C GLU A 180 1.03 13.66 23.04
N VAL A 181 -0.25 13.98 22.82
CA VAL A 181 -1.05 14.79 23.74
C VAL A 181 -1.37 13.97 25.00
N ALA A 182 -1.78 12.71 24.81
CA ALA A 182 -2.06 11.81 25.92
C ALA A 182 -0.78 11.19 26.51
N ASN A 183 0.36 11.30 25.83
CA ASN A 183 1.64 10.68 26.18
C ASN A 183 1.52 9.15 26.41
N VAL A 184 0.80 8.49 25.51
CA VAL A 184 0.55 7.04 25.55
C VAL A 184 0.79 6.41 24.19
N ARG A 185 1.21 5.14 24.21
CA ARG A 185 1.24 4.31 23.01
C ARG A 185 -0.18 3.87 22.67
N SER A 186 -0.69 4.37 21.53
CA SER A 186 -2.07 4.13 21.09
C SER A 186 -2.22 2.78 20.42
N ALA A 187 -1.23 2.34 19.63
CA ALA A 187 -1.26 1.04 18.99
C ALA A 187 0.15 0.51 18.70
N LYS A 188 0.27 -0.80 18.62
CA LYS A 188 1.48 -1.48 18.16
C LYS A 188 1.09 -2.77 17.44
N PHE A 189 1.52 -2.90 16.20
CA PHE A 189 1.24 -4.04 15.34
C PHE A 189 2.54 -4.63 14.82
N GLY A 190 2.62 -5.94 14.71
CA GLY A 190 3.72 -6.65 14.07
C GLY A 190 3.23 -7.94 13.45
N GLU A 191 3.53 -8.14 12.18
CA GLU A 191 3.22 -9.35 11.43
C GLU A 191 4.49 -9.87 10.76
N VAL A 192 4.74 -11.15 10.89
CA VAL A 192 5.86 -11.82 10.25
C VAL A 192 5.35 -13.10 9.61
N ASP A 193 5.50 -13.19 8.29
CA ASP A 193 5.14 -14.36 7.51
C ASP A 193 6.38 -14.94 6.84
N PHE A 194 6.49 -16.27 6.88
CA PHE A 194 7.47 -17.03 6.11
C PHE A 194 6.77 -18.16 5.39
N GLY A 195 7.11 -18.35 4.12
CA GLY A 195 6.49 -19.37 3.30
C GLY A 195 7.46 -20.03 2.33
N LEU A 196 7.15 -21.28 1.99
CA LEU A 196 7.75 -22.02 0.90
C LEU A 196 6.64 -22.42 -0.06
N ALA A 197 6.73 -21.95 -1.29
CA ALA A 197 5.83 -22.35 -2.38
C ALA A 197 6.57 -23.31 -3.30
N TYR A 198 6.06 -24.54 -3.38
CA TYR A 198 6.54 -25.55 -4.32
C TYR A 198 5.53 -25.67 -5.47
N ARG A 199 5.98 -25.36 -6.66
CA ARG A 199 5.20 -25.43 -7.89
C ARG A 199 6.08 -25.96 -9.03
N PRO A 200 6.09 -27.30 -9.28
CA PRO A 200 6.88 -27.87 -10.34
C PRO A 200 6.44 -27.37 -11.71
N VAL A 201 7.41 -27.02 -12.55
CA VAL A 201 7.17 -26.42 -13.87
C VAL A 201 6.53 -27.42 -14.84
N ASP A 202 6.87 -28.71 -14.65
CA ASP A 202 6.46 -29.78 -15.57
C ASP A 202 5.19 -30.55 -15.11
N GLU A 203 4.67 -30.26 -13.89
CA GLU A 203 3.52 -30.96 -13.32
C GLU A 203 2.53 -30.01 -12.63
N ASP A 204 1.39 -29.75 -13.25
CA ASP A 204 0.32 -28.93 -12.64
C ASP A 204 -0.48 -29.66 -11.53
N ARG A 205 -0.19 -30.94 -11.27
CA ARG A 205 -1.02 -31.79 -10.39
C ARG A 205 -0.72 -31.61 -8.90
N PHE A 206 0.42 -31.04 -8.55
CA PHE A 206 0.83 -30.95 -7.16
C PHE A 206 1.50 -29.61 -6.87
N ASN A 207 0.74 -28.69 -6.29
CA ASN A 207 1.25 -27.42 -5.81
C ASN A 207 1.08 -27.37 -4.29
N VAL A 208 2.13 -26.96 -3.57
CA VAL A 208 2.12 -26.86 -2.11
C VAL A 208 2.56 -25.47 -1.69
N LEU A 209 1.80 -24.85 -0.79
CA LEU A 209 2.19 -23.67 -0.06
C LEU A 209 2.24 -24.00 1.43
N ALA A 210 3.43 -23.96 2.02
CA ALA A 210 3.60 -24.02 3.46
C ALA A 210 3.93 -22.62 3.98
N MET A 211 3.11 -22.10 4.88
CA MET A 211 3.29 -20.75 5.43
C MET A 211 3.17 -20.77 6.95
N TYR A 212 4.07 -20.05 7.60
CA TYR A 212 4.02 -19.73 9.02
C TYR A 212 3.79 -18.24 9.19
N SER A 213 2.82 -17.87 9.99
CA SER A 213 2.47 -16.48 10.31
C SER A 213 2.55 -16.25 11.81
N TYR A 214 3.19 -15.17 12.20
CA TYR A 214 3.21 -14.68 13.56
C TYR A 214 2.63 -13.27 13.58
N LEU A 215 1.59 -13.07 14.39
CA LEU A 215 0.90 -11.80 14.56
C LEU A 215 1.02 -11.31 16.00
N TYR A 216 1.43 -10.08 16.18
CA TYR A 216 1.40 -9.35 17.43
C TYR A 216 0.58 -8.08 17.25
N ASP A 217 -0.46 -7.94 18.04
CA ASP A 217 -1.32 -6.76 18.04
C ASP A 217 -1.53 -6.26 19.47
N LEU A 218 -1.26 -4.98 19.70
CA LEU A 218 -1.52 -4.27 20.94
C LEU A 218 -2.46 -3.10 20.63
N ASP A 219 -3.74 -3.30 20.88
CA ASP A 219 -4.73 -2.23 20.85
C ASP A 219 -5.09 -1.81 22.29
N PRO A 220 -4.70 -0.60 22.74
CA PRO A 220 -4.98 -0.14 24.08
C PRO A 220 -6.47 0.15 24.33
N LEU A 221 -7.28 0.38 23.28
CA LEU A 221 -8.72 0.58 23.44
C LEU A 221 -9.43 -0.67 23.97
N THR A 222 -8.94 -1.86 23.64
CA THR A 222 -9.41 -3.12 24.22
C THR A 222 -9.00 -3.30 25.69
N GLN A 223 -8.02 -2.56 26.18
CA GLN A 223 -7.57 -2.61 27.57
C GLN A 223 -8.40 -1.73 28.51
N MET A 224 -9.08 -0.70 28.00
CA MET A 224 -9.87 0.23 28.82
C MET A 224 -11.34 -0.20 29.07
N VAL A 225 -11.89 -1.09 28.27
CA VAL A 225 -13.34 -1.48 28.32
C VAL A 225 -13.62 -2.70 29.21
N GLY A 226 -12.63 -3.34 29.75
CA GLY A 226 -12.83 -4.50 30.61
C GLY A 226 -11.74 -4.63 31.64
N GLY A 227 -12.05 -4.30 32.89
CA GLY A 227 -11.25 -4.76 34.02
C GLY A 227 -11.03 -6.26 33.90
N CYS A 228 -9.78 -6.67 33.75
CA CYS A 228 -9.35 -8.06 33.64
C CYS A 228 -9.61 -8.71 32.26
N LEU A 229 -8.68 -8.49 31.34
CA LEU A 229 -8.15 -9.50 30.42
C LEU A 229 -7.07 -8.87 29.54
N MET A 230 -5.80 -9.00 29.95
CA MET A 230 -4.68 -8.87 29.02
C MET A 230 -4.84 -9.93 27.94
N ARG A 231 -5.46 -9.61 26.81
CA ARG A 231 -5.26 -10.36 25.57
C ARG A 231 -4.05 -9.74 24.86
N ARG A 232 -2.88 -10.21 25.19
CA ARG A 232 -1.78 -10.24 24.24
C ARG A 232 -2.23 -11.19 23.14
N GLY A 233 -2.71 -10.65 22.03
CA GLY A 233 -3.04 -11.43 20.85
C GLY A 233 -1.78 -11.95 20.18
N MET A 234 -1.16 -13.00 20.73
CA MET A 234 -0.19 -13.80 19.99
C MET A 234 -0.98 -14.85 19.22
N CYS A 235 -1.02 -14.76 17.93
CA CYS A 235 -1.60 -15.79 17.09
C CYS A 235 -0.52 -16.33 16.15
N SER A 236 -0.11 -17.58 16.34
CA SER A 236 0.71 -18.29 15.37
C SER A 236 -0.18 -19.25 14.60
N HIS A 237 -0.14 -19.17 13.27
CA HIS A 237 -0.90 -20.05 12.39
C HIS A 237 0.03 -20.77 11.42
N TRP A 238 -0.12 -22.09 11.37
CA TRP A 238 0.39 -22.89 10.28
C TRP A 238 -0.71 -23.11 9.25
N LYS A 239 -0.47 -22.77 8.02
CA LYS A 239 -1.37 -23.04 6.92
C LYS A 239 -0.62 -23.79 5.82
N ALA A 240 -1.03 -25.01 5.57
CA ALA A 240 -0.64 -25.75 4.36
C ALA A 240 -1.88 -25.91 3.49
N SER A 241 -1.80 -25.52 2.23
CA SER A 241 -2.85 -25.77 1.25
C SER A 241 -2.27 -26.50 0.06
N MET A 242 -2.93 -27.59 -0.33
CA MET A 242 -2.75 -28.23 -1.64
C MET A 242 -3.79 -27.60 -2.57
N ILE A 243 -3.36 -27.11 -3.71
CA ILE A 243 -4.23 -26.54 -4.75
C ILE A 243 -4.14 -27.44 -5.97
#